data_9fb9e5334d8b1bbaa87869ea4f8b2f2c
#
_entry.id   9fb9e5334d8b1bbaa87869ea4f8b2f2c
#
_cell.length_a   1.000
_cell.length_b   1.000
_cell.length_c   1.000
_cell.angle_alpha   90.00
_cell.angle_beta   90.00
_cell.angle_gamma   90.00
#
_symmetry.space_group_name_H-M   'P 1'
#
loop_
_entity.id
_entity.type
_entity.pdbx_description
1 polymer ?
#
loop_
_entity_poly.entity_id
_entity_poly.type
_entity_poly.pdbx_seq_one_letter_code
_entity_poly.pdbx_strand_id
1 'polypeptide(L)'
;MRAFHLLGVTLLFSPFLAFAQPINEPLVPNPPAVPDAERVENVKEKSVLVFTPHPDDEHFSMAGTLHKLVQNKNKVIVVIYTNDNKGSKDLEMTRERLAQIRRAEEEAASAAVGIPKEYLIWLGYEDGDLEYADPYRLRGELARLIKKYRPDVVFSPDPGSKWTQWHKSDHRMAAYITQDAFRAAEFHLYYPQHLLDEKLEPYAVPMAYFYYSQEPNYEVDITDIYDVKVKSVAAHVSQFEPSNSKYTPDMPEAALNELREGLRKATESNGRVVERFRRQPAP
;
A
#
# COMPACT_ATOMS: atom_id res chain seq x y z
N MET A 1 2.13 55.62 -25.66
CA MET A 1 2.14 54.16 -25.83
C MET A 1 3.03 53.57 -24.77
N ARG A 2 2.47 53.00 -23.71
CA ARG A 2 3.23 52.26 -22.66
C ARG A 2 2.97 50.78 -22.87
N ALA A 3 4.03 50.02 -23.17
CA ALA A 3 3.98 48.58 -23.33
C ALA A 3 3.86 47.92 -21.94
N PHE A 4 2.77 47.21 -21.71
CA PHE A 4 2.62 46.33 -20.58
C PHE A 4 3.34 45.00 -20.88
N HIS A 5 4.41 44.73 -20.16
CA HIS A 5 5.00 43.40 -20.13
C HIS A 5 4.16 42.52 -19.21
N LEU A 6 3.43 41.59 -19.80
CA LEU A 6 2.89 40.46 -19.04
C LEU A 6 4.04 39.53 -18.63
N LEU A 7 4.40 39.57 -17.36
CA LEU A 7 5.17 38.50 -16.75
C LEU A 7 4.25 37.27 -16.62
N GLY A 8 4.47 36.30 -17.50
CA GLY A 8 3.88 34.98 -17.34
C GLY A 8 4.44 34.29 -16.08
N VAL A 9 3.65 34.25 -15.03
CA VAL A 9 3.91 33.39 -13.89
C VAL A 9 3.58 31.98 -14.33
N THR A 10 4.59 31.22 -14.72
CA THR A 10 4.49 29.78 -14.89
C THR A 10 4.34 29.18 -13.50
N LEU A 11 3.11 28.94 -13.07
CA LEU A 11 2.80 28.12 -11.92
C LEU A 11 3.25 26.69 -12.26
N LEU A 12 4.44 26.35 -11.83
CA LEU A 12 4.90 24.95 -11.76
C LEU A 12 4.02 24.25 -10.73
N PHE A 13 2.89 23.71 -11.18
CA PHE A 13 2.13 22.75 -10.40
C PHE A 13 2.97 21.48 -10.31
N SER A 14 3.65 21.32 -9.20
CA SER A 14 4.29 20.04 -8.85
C SER A 14 3.17 19.00 -8.67
N PRO A 15 3.05 17.96 -9.51
CA PRO A 15 2.04 16.91 -9.35
C PRO A 15 2.24 16.07 -8.09
N PHE A 16 3.35 16.28 -7.38
CA PHE A 16 3.75 15.56 -6.17
C PHE A 16 3.03 15.96 -4.88
N LEU A 17 2.16 16.96 -4.91
CA LEU A 17 1.40 17.40 -3.70
C LEU A 17 0.27 16.45 -3.28
N ALA A 18 0.03 15.36 -4.03
CA ALA A 18 -0.99 14.37 -3.67
C ALA A 18 -0.54 13.36 -2.59
N PHE A 19 0.76 13.22 -2.35
CA PHE A 19 1.26 12.34 -1.29
C PHE A 19 1.33 13.08 0.03
N ALA A 20 0.22 13.09 0.74
CA ALA A 20 0.15 13.75 2.04
C ALA A 20 0.78 12.93 3.17
N GLN A 21 1.19 11.69 2.91
CA GLN A 21 2.00 10.90 3.86
C GLN A 21 3.44 10.77 3.35
N PRO A 22 4.44 10.95 4.22
CA PRO A 22 5.81 10.65 3.85
C PRO A 22 5.90 9.14 3.55
N ILE A 23 6.33 8.81 2.34
CA ILE A 23 6.53 7.41 1.93
C ILE A 23 7.62 6.78 2.79
N ASN A 24 8.57 7.58 3.25
CA ASN A 24 9.73 7.11 4.01
C ASN A 24 10.16 8.15 5.07
N GLU A 25 9.75 7.97 6.29
CA GLU A 25 10.35 8.68 7.43
C GLU A 25 11.77 8.14 7.72
N PRO A 26 12.67 8.95 8.32
CA PRO A 26 13.97 8.46 8.75
C PRO A 26 13.85 7.29 9.73
N LEU A 27 14.78 6.33 9.64
CA LEU A 27 14.85 5.26 10.64
C LEU A 27 14.97 5.80 12.06
N VAL A 28 14.34 5.14 13.00
CA VAL A 28 14.57 5.40 14.43
C VAL A 28 16.06 5.24 14.75
N PRO A 29 16.59 5.98 15.73
CA PRO A 29 17.96 5.81 16.17
C PRO A 29 18.21 4.35 16.62
N ASN A 30 19.33 3.76 16.14
CA ASN A 30 19.76 2.40 16.49
C ASN A 30 18.66 1.33 16.30
N PRO A 31 18.16 1.11 15.05
CA PRO A 31 17.16 0.10 14.79
C PRO A 31 17.73 -1.29 15.17
N PRO A 32 16.87 -2.22 15.63
CA PRO A 32 17.29 -3.57 15.96
C PRO A 32 17.97 -4.25 14.77
N ALA A 33 19.11 -4.89 15.00
CA ALA A 33 19.74 -5.71 13.97
C ALA A 33 18.87 -6.93 13.66
N VAL A 34 18.65 -7.18 12.37
CA VAL A 34 17.90 -8.35 11.89
C VAL A 34 18.88 -9.26 11.15
N PRO A 35 19.03 -10.53 11.57
CA PRO A 35 19.88 -11.50 10.88
C PRO A 35 19.47 -11.62 9.39
N ASP A 36 20.43 -11.81 8.51
CA ASP A 36 20.17 -11.87 7.06
C ASP A 36 19.12 -12.92 6.69
N ALA A 37 19.12 -14.06 7.32
CA ALA A 37 18.14 -15.13 7.08
C ALA A 37 16.71 -14.76 7.50
N GLU A 38 16.55 -13.79 8.41
CA GLU A 38 15.25 -13.31 8.90
C GLU A 38 14.80 -12.02 8.20
N ARG A 39 15.62 -11.45 7.33
CA ARG A 39 15.24 -10.28 6.56
C ARG A 39 14.13 -10.63 5.59
N VAL A 40 13.09 -9.79 5.54
CA VAL A 40 11.89 -10.09 4.76
C VAL A 40 12.19 -10.25 3.27
N GLU A 41 13.14 -9.51 2.74
CA GLU A 41 13.58 -9.63 1.34
C GLU A 41 14.35 -10.92 1.04
N ASN A 42 14.73 -11.71 2.06
CA ASN A 42 15.46 -12.96 1.93
C ASN A 42 14.60 -14.21 2.23
N VAL A 43 13.40 -14.04 2.79
CA VAL A 43 12.50 -15.18 3.05
C VAL A 43 12.04 -15.83 1.73
N LYS A 44 11.87 -17.17 1.76
CA LYS A 44 11.54 -17.96 0.57
C LYS A 44 10.40 -18.92 0.84
N GLU A 45 9.56 -19.13 -0.19
CA GLU A 45 8.50 -20.14 -0.17
C GLU A 45 7.52 -19.96 1.01
N LYS A 46 7.28 -18.68 1.39
CA LYS A 46 6.41 -18.28 2.48
C LYS A 46 5.07 -17.75 1.99
N SER A 47 4.09 -17.75 2.88
CA SER A 47 2.81 -17.07 2.68
C SER A 47 2.93 -15.63 3.19
N VAL A 48 2.62 -14.66 2.34
CA VAL A 48 2.66 -13.24 2.66
C VAL A 48 1.28 -12.65 2.41
N LEU A 49 0.75 -11.93 3.39
CA LEU A 49 -0.52 -11.25 3.27
C LEU A 49 -0.30 -9.75 3.39
N VAL A 50 -0.78 -9.00 2.40
CA VAL A 50 -0.66 -7.54 2.34
C VAL A 50 -2.06 -6.95 2.47
N PHE A 51 -2.28 -6.10 3.46
CA PHE A 51 -3.51 -5.35 3.62
C PHE A 51 -3.31 -3.92 3.16
N THR A 52 -4.13 -3.44 2.23
CA THR A 52 -4.01 -2.11 1.64
C THR A 52 -5.35 -1.38 1.61
N PRO A 53 -5.43 -0.12 2.09
CA PRO A 53 -6.68 0.67 2.11
C PRO A 53 -7.23 0.90 0.71
N HIS A 54 -6.38 1.34 -0.22
CA HIS A 54 -6.72 1.61 -1.61
C HIS A 54 -5.82 0.82 -2.55
N PRO A 55 -6.26 0.54 -3.78
CA PRO A 55 -5.40 -0.03 -4.81
C PRO A 55 -4.38 1.03 -5.24
N ASP A 56 -3.19 0.97 -4.77
CA ASP A 56 -1.99 1.77 -5.04
C ASP A 56 -1.06 1.89 -3.82
N ASP A 57 -1.58 1.94 -2.60
CA ASP A 57 -0.83 2.25 -1.38
C ASP A 57 0.36 1.30 -1.17
N GLU A 58 0.19 0.00 -1.44
CA GLU A 58 1.27 -1.00 -1.34
C GLU A 58 2.33 -0.80 -2.44
N HIS A 59 1.94 -0.34 -3.63
CA HIS A 59 2.87 -0.07 -4.71
C HIS A 59 3.70 1.17 -4.43
N PHE A 60 3.08 2.23 -3.89
CA PHE A 60 3.81 3.42 -3.44
C PHE A 60 4.76 3.11 -2.30
N SER A 61 4.33 2.32 -1.32
CA SER A 61 5.12 2.05 -0.13
C SER A 61 6.18 0.97 -0.34
N MET A 62 5.88 -0.13 -1.07
CA MET A 62 6.71 -1.33 -1.02
C MET A 62 6.78 -2.15 -2.31
N ALA A 63 6.56 -1.58 -3.51
CA ALA A 63 6.61 -2.32 -4.77
C ALA A 63 7.91 -3.10 -4.99
N GLY A 64 9.06 -2.54 -4.60
CA GLY A 64 10.35 -3.22 -4.68
C GLY A 64 10.43 -4.42 -3.73
N THR A 65 9.96 -4.26 -2.50
CA THR A 65 9.87 -5.35 -1.51
C THR A 65 8.94 -6.46 -2.01
N LEU A 66 7.76 -6.11 -2.55
CA LEU A 66 6.83 -7.08 -3.15
C LEU A 66 7.50 -7.87 -4.29
N HIS A 67 8.22 -7.18 -5.17
CA HIS A 67 8.96 -7.84 -6.24
C HIS A 67 10.00 -8.82 -5.71
N LYS A 68 10.84 -8.42 -4.73
CA LYS A 68 11.82 -9.34 -4.11
C LYS A 68 11.15 -10.56 -3.48
N LEU A 69 10.03 -10.37 -2.80
CA LEU A 69 9.25 -11.47 -2.23
C LEU A 69 8.76 -12.45 -3.29
N VAL A 70 8.22 -11.95 -4.41
CA VAL A 70 7.76 -12.79 -5.52
C VAL A 70 8.92 -13.53 -6.18
N GLN A 71 10.06 -12.87 -6.42
CA GLN A 71 11.26 -13.50 -6.98
C GLN A 71 11.78 -14.65 -6.09
N ASN A 72 11.59 -14.54 -4.78
CA ASN A 72 11.91 -15.58 -3.81
C ASN A 72 10.82 -16.66 -3.67
N LYS A 73 9.88 -16.74 -4.62
CA LYS A 73 8.80 -17.73 -4.68
C LYS A 73 7.85 -17.69 -3.47
N ASN A 74 7.75 -16.56 -2.81
CA ASN A 74 6.73 -16.38 -1.79
C ASN A 74 5.36 -16.21 -2.46
N LYS A 75 4.33 -16.74 -1.81
CA LYS A 75 2.95 -16.51 -2.21
C LYS A 75 2.48 -15.19 -1.60
N VAL A 76 2.48 -14.12 -2.40
CA VAL A 76 2.04 -12.79 -1.99
C VAL A 76 0.57 -12.60 -2.36
N ILE A 77 -0.27 -12.35 -1.37
CA ILE A 77 -1.71 -12.11 -1.53
C ILE A 77 -1.99 -10.69 -1.04
N VAL A 78 -2.65 -9.89 -1.86
CA VAL A 78 -3.04 -8.51 -1.55
C VAL A 78 -4.52 -8.45 -1.23
N VAL A 79 -4.88 -7.90 -0.08
CA VAL A 79 -6.25 -7.67 0.36
C VAL A 79 -6.53 -6.17 0.32
N ILE A 80 -7.35 -5.77 -0.64
CA ILE A 80 -7.68 -4.37 -0.94
C ILE A 80 -9.02 -4.05 -0.30
N TYR A 81 -9.05 -3.07 0.60
CA TYR A 81 -10.26 -2.73 1.35
C TYR A 81 -11.30 -2.03 0.51
N THR A 82 -10.91 -0.97 -0.20
CA THR A 82 -11.85 -0.12 -0.91
C THR A 82 -11.74 -0.27 -2.42
N ASN A 83 -12.75 0.22 -3.11
CA ASN A 83 -12.79 0.28 -4.57
C ASN A 83 -12.19 1.58 -5.13
N ASP A 84 -11.75 2.49 -4.26
CA ASP A 84 -11.05 3.75 -4.54
C ASP A 84 -11.78 4.64 -5.57
N ASN A 85 -13.10 4.76 -5.44
CA ASN A 85 -13.99 5.31 -6.47
C ASN A 85 -14.32 6.80 -6.33
N LYS A 86 -13.62 7.57 -5.48
CA LYS A 86 -13.95 8.99 -5.26
C LYS A 86 -12.83 9.98 -5.57
N GLY A 87 -11.59 9.53 -5.73
CA GLY A 87 -10.43 10.40 -5.83
C GLY A 87 -10.15 10.91 -7.26
N SER A 88 -11.09 11.55 -7.95
CA SER A 88 -10.89 12.17 -9.26
C SER A 88 -11.38 13.62 -9.31
N LYS A 89 -10.70 14.47 -10.05
CA LYS A 89 -11.10 15.86 -10.36
C LYS A 89 -11.82 15.98 -11.70
N ASP A 90 -11.85 14.91 -12.49
CA ASP A 90 -12.58 14.87 -13.77
C ASP A 90 -14.08 14.90 -13.51
N LEU A 91 -14.75 16.02 -13.81
CA LEU A 91 -16.17 16.22 -13.58
C LEU A 91 -17.09 15.31 -14.41
N GLU A 92 -16.55 14.64 -15.43
CA GLU A 92 -17.27 13.65 -16.25
C GLU A 92 -17.05 12.21 -15.74
N MET A 93 -16.20 12.02 -14.71
CA MET A 93 -15.94 10.71 -14.11
C MET A 93 -17.11 10.28 -13.23
N THR A 94 -17.54 9.03 -13.36
CA THR A 94 -18.46 8.41 -12.39
C THR A 94 -17.71 7.49 -11.45
N ARG A 95 -18.31 7.22 -10.28
CA ARG A 95 -17.72 6.31 -9.28
C ARG A 95 -17.49 4.92 -9.85
N GLU A 96 -18.46 4.39 -10.57
CA GLU A 96 -18.39 3.06 -11.17
C GLU A 96 -17.27 2.96 -12.21
N ARG A 97 -17.15 4.01 -13.05
CA ARG A 97 -16.10 4.08 -14.05
C ARG A 97 -14.72 4.17 -13.40
N LEU A 98 -14.57 5.01 -12.37
CA LEU A 98 -13.30 5.16 -11.66
C LEU A 98 -12.88 3.86 -10.97
N ALA A 99 -13.81 3.18 -10.29
CA ALA A 99 -13.55 1.87 -9.68
C ALA A 99 -13.06 0.83 -10.71
N GLN A 100 -13.65 0.81 -11.92
CA GLN A 100 -13.22 -0.09 -12.99
C GLN A 100 -11.81 0.25 -13.50
N ILE A 101 -11.53 1.54 -13.69
CA ILE A 101 -10.20 2.03 -14.10
C ILE A 101 -9.15 1.62 -13.07
N ARG A 102 -9.35 1.97 -11.81
CA ARG A 102 -8.39 1.71 -10.73
C ARG A 102 -8.18 0.23 -10.44
N ARG A 103 -9.23 -0.57 -10.65
CA ARG A 103 -9.07 -2.03 -10.63
C ARG A 103 -8.13 -2.53 -11.71
N ALA A 104 -8.27 -2.03 -12.94
CA ALA A 104 -7.40 -2.41 -14.05
C ALA A 104 -5.96 -1.90 -13.84
N GLU A 105 -5.80 -0.71 -13.29
CA GLU A 105 -4.51 -0.13 -12.93
C GLU A 105 -3.81 -0.95 -11.84
N GLU A 106 -4.54 -1.38 -10.80
CA GLU A 106 -4.03 -2.25 -9.76
C GLU A 106 -3.59 -3.62 -10.30
N GLU A 107 -4.41 -4.24 -11.17
CA GLU A 107 -4.05 -5.51 -11.81
C GLU A 107 -2.76 -5.35 -12.66
N ALA A 108 -2.57 -4.22 -13.34
CA ALA A 108 -1.36 -3.93 -14.11
C ALA A 108 -0.14 -3.64 -13.21
N ALA A 109 -0.32 -2.89 -12.13
CA ALA A 109 0.71 -2.57 -11.14
C ALA A 109 1.21 -3.83 -10.43
N SER A 110 0.28 -4.68 -9.98
CA SER A 110 0.56 -5.97 -9.36
C SER A 110 1.29 -6.91 -10.33
N ALA A 111 0.88 -6.98 -11.60
CA ALA A 111 1.59 -7.75 -12.63
C ALA A 111 3.02 -7.24 -12.84
N ALA A 112 3.28 -5.93 -12.75
CA ALA A 112 4.62 -5.36 -12.90
C ALA A 112 5.59 -5.82 -11.80
N VAL A 113 5.13 -6.10 -10.59
CA VAL A 113 5.94 -6.69 -9.50
C VAL A 113 5.90 -8.22 -9.49
N GLY A 114 5.07 -8.85 -10.33
CA GLY A 114 4.97 -10.30 -10.49
C GLY A 114 3.87 -10.96 -9.67
N ILE A 115 2.92 -10.19 -9.12
CA ILE A 115 1.75 -10.72 -8.40
C ILE A 115 0.63 -11.00 -9.41
N PRO A 116 0.14 -12.24 -9.54
CA PRO A 116 -0.99 -12.59 -10.39
C PRO A 116 -2.31 -11.99 -9.86
N LYS A 117 -3.19 -11.59 -10.76
CA LYS A 117 -4.47 -10.97 -10.40
C LYS A 117 -5.38 -11.85 -9.53
N GLU A 118 -5.26 -13.17 -9.60
CA GLU A 118 -6.00 -14.11 -8.76
C GLU A 118 -5.57 -14.08 -7.29
N TYR A 119 -4.48 -13.38 -6.96
CA TYR A 119 -4.03 -13.13 -5.60
C TYR A 119 -4.46 -11.76 -5.07
N LEU A 120 -5.25 -10.99 -5.84
CA LEU A 120 -5.87 -9.75 -5.41
C LEU A 120 -7.27 -10.05 -4.84
N ILE A 121 -7.46 -9.77 -3.58
CA ILE A 121 -8.74 -9.97 -2.87
C ILE A 121 -9.36 -8.60 -2.63
N TRP A 122 -10.48 -8.33 -3.27
CA TRP A 122 -11.22 -7.08 -3.14
C TRP A 122 -12.33 -7.24 -2.11
N LEU A 123 -12.30 -6.45 -1.03
CA LEU A 123 -13.36 -6.44 -0.03
C LEU A 123 -14.55 -5.59 -0.47
N GLY A 124 -14.32 -4.61 -1.36
CA GLY A 124 -15.37 -3.86 -2.04
C GLY A 124 -16.04 -2.77 -1.20
N TYR A 125 -15.37 -2.27 -0.16
CA TYR A 125 -15.86 -1.11 0.58
C TYR A 125 -15.73 0.17 -0.26
N GLU A 126 -16.57 1.15 0.04
CA GLU A 126 -16.53 2.46 -0.62
C GLU A 126 -15.32 3.29 -0.14
N ASP A 127 -14.65 3.95 -1.08
CA ASP A 127 -13.56 4.89 -0.81
C ASP A 127 -14.04 6.02 0.12
N GLY A 128 -13.24 6.34 1.14
CA GLY A 128 -13.53 7.38 2.13
C GLY A 128 -14.60 7.02 3.17
N ASP A 129 -15.20 5.82 3.08
CA ASP A 129 -16.31 5.41 3.94
C ASP A 129 -15.97 4.19 4.82
N LEU A 130 -14.72 3.75 4.87
CA LEU A 130 -14.32 2.56 5.63
C LEU A 130 -14.59 2.72 7.15
N GLU A 131 -14.55 3.95 7.67
CA GLU A 131 -14.87 4.25 9.07
C GLU A 131 -16.35 4.01 9.43
N TYR A 132 -17.24 3.96 8.42
CA TYR A 132 -18.67 3.65 8.59
C TYR A 132 -19.00 2.18 8.36
N ALA A 133 -18.00 1.36 7.99
CA ALA A 133 -18.17 -0.08 7.90
C ALA A 133 -18.45 -0.68 9.29
N ASP A 134 -19.23 -1.77 9.34
CA ASP A 134 -19.39 -2.53 10.57
C ASP A 134 -18.04 -3.12 11.01
N PRO A 135 -17.43 -2.63 12.11
CA PRO A 135 -16.09 -3.07 12.51
C PRO A 135 -16.06 -4.53 12.95
N TYR A 136 -17.16 -5.07 13.46
CA TYR A 136 -17.24 -6.48 13.82
C TYR A 136 -17.17 -7.36 12.57
N ARG A 137 -17.94 -7.03 11.54
CA ARG A 137 -17.95 -7.74 10.27
C ARG A 137 -16.60 -7.64 9.58
N LEU A 138 -16.07 -6.42 9.41
CA LEU A 138 -14.80 -6.19 8.72
C LEU A 138 -13.65 -6.93 9.41
N ARG A 139 -13.52 -6.81 10.74
CA ARG A 139 -12.51 -7.57 11.50
C ARG A 139 -12.67 -9.08 11.31
N GLY A 140 -13.89 -9.59 11.26
CA GLY A 140 -14.17 -11.00 11.00
C GLY A 140 -13.69 -11.44 9.63
N GLU A 141 -13.95 -10.67 8.59
CA GLU A 141 -13.47 -10.95 7.23
C GLU A 141 -11.94 -11.05 7.18
N LEU A 142 -11.23 -10.11 7.82
CA LEU A 142 -9.76 -10.13 7.87
C LEU A 142 -9.22 -11.30 8.69
N ALA A 143 -9.78 -11.56 9.88
CA ALA A 143 -9.40 -12.71 10.71
C ALA A 143 -9.62 -14.04 9.98
N ARG A 144 -10.68 -14.12 9.17
CA ARG A 144 -10.95 -15.27 8.30
C ARG A 144 -9.85 -15.47 7.25
N LEU A 145 -9.44 -14.39 6.58
CA LEU A 145 -8.35 -14.42 5.60
C LEU A 145 -7.02 -14.83 6.25
N ILE A 146 -6.69 -14.28 7.42
CA ILE A 146 -5.50 -14.65 8.18
C ILE A 146 -5.51 -16.15 8.51
N LYS A 147 -6.61 -16.68 9.04
CA LYS A 147 -6.75 -18.11 9.34
C LYS A 147 -6.65 -18.99 8.10
N LYS A 148 -7.24 -18.53 6.98
CA LYS A 148 -7.24 -19.26 5.71
C LYS A 148 -5.86 -19.36 5.08
N TYR A 149 -5.12 -18.25 5.06
CA TYR A 149 -3.84 -18.18 4.35
C TYR A 149 -2.63 -18.42 5.23
N ARG A 150 -2.80 -18.37 6.56
CA ARG A 150 -1.77 -18.63 7.58
C ARG A 150 -0.43 -17.94 7.25
N PRO A 151 -0.43 -16.59 7.11
CA PRO A 151 0.73 -15.89 6.61
C PRO A 151 1.92 -15.94 7.58
N ASP A 152 3.11 -16.24 7.06
CA ASP A 152 4.37 -16.12 7.79
C ASP A 152 4.71 -14.64 8.04
N VAL A 153 4.28 -13.77 7.13
CA VAL A 153 4.52 -12.32 7.17
C VAL A 153 3.25 -11.57 6.77
N VAL A 154 2.95 -10.50 7.49
CA VAL A 154 1.87 -9.58 7.15
C VAL A 154 2.41 -8.17 6.96
N PHE A 155 1.94 -7.49 5.91
CA PHE A 155 2.11 -6.05 5.72
C PHE A 155 0.78 -5.33 5.90
N SER A 156 0.82 -4.15 6.53
CA SER A 156 -0.37 -3.31 6.79
C SER A 156 0.05 -1.85 6.92
N PRO A 157 -0.86 -0.88 6.74
CA PRO A 157 -0.59 0.48 7.20
C PRO A 157 -0.28 0.48 8.69
N ASP A 158 0.59 1.40 9.13
CA ASP A 158 0.98 1.49 10.53
C ASP A 158 -0.16 2.06 11.39
N PRO A 159 -0.64 1.36 12.42
CA PRO A 159 -1.59 1.94 13.38
C PRO A 159 -0.99 3.06 14.24
N GLY A 160 0.33 3.17 14.35
CA GLY A 160 1.17 4.18 15.01
C GLY A 160 0.54 5.15 16.00
N SER A 161 1.38 5.87 16.72
CA SER A 161 0.93 6.82 17.75
C SER A 161 0.77 8.27 17.25
N LYS A 162 1.17 8.56 16.01
CA LYS A 162 1.34 9.95 15.51
C LYS A 162 0.44 10.31 14.33
N TRP A 163 -0.76 9.77 14.26
CA TRP A 163 -1.77 10.10 13.23
C TRP A 163 -2.33 11.54 13.33
N THR A 164 -1.58 12.47 13.91
CA THR A 164 -2.08 13.82 14.21
C THR A 164 -1.87 14.81 13.08
N GLN A 165 -0.95 14.54 12.14
CA GLN A 165 -0.60 15.52 11.11
C GLN A 165 -1.47 15.39 9.85
N TRP A 166 -1.65 14.19 9.35
CA TRP A 166 -2.51 13.89 8.22
C TRP A 166 -2.81 12.41 8.15
N HIS A 167 -4.01 12.09 7.75
CA HIS A 167 -4.41 10.73 7.41
C HIS A 167 -5.71 10.76 6.62
N LYS A 168 -5.87 9.80 5.74
CA LYS A 168 -7.17 9.43 5.20
C LYS A 168 -7.87 8.55 6.23
N SER A 169 -9.20 8.70 6.39
CA SER A 169 -9.98 7.87 7.32
C SER A 169 -9.79 6.38 7.04
N ASP A 170 -9.75 5.99 5.77
CA ASP A 170 -9.56 4.60 5.37
C ASP A 170 -8.21 4.02 5.79
N HIS A 171 -7.11 4.80 5.69
CA HIS A 171 -5.79 4.36 6.16
C HIS A 171 -5.79 4.08 7.66
N ARG A 172 -6.40 4.98 8.44
CA ARG A 172 -6.54 4.81 9.89
C ARG A 172 -7.36 3.58 10.23
N MET A 173 -8.53 3.42 9.59
CA MET A 173 -9.39 2.27 9.83
C MET A 173 -8.73 0.96 9.41
N ALA A 174 -8.12 0.91 8.22
CA ALA A 174 -7.40 -0.28 7.77
C ALA A 174 -6.27 -0.66 8.73
N ALA A 175 -5.49 0.32 9.22
CA ALA A 175 -4.42 0.07 10.18
C ALA A 175 -4.93 -0.54 11.48
N TYR A 176 -5.92 0.07 12.12
CA TYR A 176 -6.45 -0.41 13.40
C TYR A 176 -7.18 -1.74 13.27
N ILE A 177 -8.05 -1.87 12.27
CA ILE A 177 -8.86 -3.08 12.13
C ILE A 177 -8.03 -4.30 11.73
N THR A 178 -6.93 -4.10 10.95
CA THR A 178 -5.99 -5.19 10.65
C THR A 178 -5.30 -5.69 11.92
N GLN A 179 -4.86 -4.78 12.79
CA GLN A 179 -4.23 -5.16 14.04
C GLN A 179 -5.20 -5.89 14.97
N ASP A 180 -6.44 -5.42 15.07
CA ASP A 180 -7.49 -6.12 15.82
C ASP A 180 -7.79 -7.51 15.25
N ALA A 181 -7.65 -7.67 13.92
CA ALA A 181 -7.87 -8.94 13.26
C ALA A 181 -6.76 -9.98 13.57
N PHE A 182 -5.52 -9.55 13.87
CA PHE A 182 -4.46 -10.48 14.32
C PHE A 182 -4.90 -11.21 15.57
N ARG A 183 -5.35 -10.45 16.59
CA ARG A 183 -5.85 -11.04 17.83
C ARG A 183 -7.11 -11.89 17.60
N ALA A 184 -8.01 -11.44 16.76
CA ALA A 184 -9.24 -12.18 16.45
C ALA A 184 -8.98 -13.45 15.65
N ALA A 185 -7.88 -13.54 14.92
CA ALA A 185 -7.44 -14.75 14.23
C ALA A 185 -6.83 -15.78 15.21
N GLU A 186 -6.11 -15.31 16.23
CA GLU A 186 -5.45 -16.16 17.21
C GLU A 186 -6.45 -16.89 18.13
N PHE A 187 -7.58 -16.25 18.48
CA PHE A 187 -8.53 -16.79 19.45
C PHE A 187 -9.86 -17.17 18.80
N HIS A 188 -10.24 -18.45 18.85
CA HIS A 188 -11.41 -19.00 18.17
C HIS A 188 -12.74 -18.40 18.65
N LEU A 189 -12.82 -17.91 19.89
CA LEU A 189 -14.07 -17.39 20.47
C LEU A 189 -14.47 -16.01 19.91
N TYR A 190 -13.59 -15.29 19.19
CA TYR A 190 -13.99 -14.05 18.51
C TYR A 190 -14.97 -14.32 17.36
N TYR A 191 -14.72 -15.37 16.57
CA TYR A 191 -15.53 -15.79 15.43
C TYR A 191 -15.59 -17.31 15.38
N PRO A 192 -16.35 -17.96 16.26
CA PRO A 192 -16.41 -19.42 16.36
C PRO A 192 -16.87 -20.11 15.07
N GLN A 193 -17.69 -19.44 14.26
CA GLN A 193 -18.15 -19.94 12.97
C GLN A 193 -17.01 -20.24 11.99
N HIS A 194 -15.89 -19.52 12.06
CA HIS A 194 -14.73 -19.82 11.22
C HIS A 194 -14.19 -21.22 11.47
N LEU A 195 -14.17 -21.66 12.73
CA LEU A 195 -13.75 -23.02 13.10
C LEU A 195 -14.87 -24.04 12.87
N LEU A 196 -16.09 -23.75 13.32
CA LEU A 196 -17.19 -24.70 13.32
C LEU A 196 -17.69 -25.00 11.91
N ASP A 197 -17.85 -23.98 11.07
CA ASP A 197 -18.45 -24.09 9.76
C ASP A 197 -17.39 -24.25 8.66
N GLU A 198 -16.30 -23.48 8.71
CA GLU A 198 -15.29 -23.42 7.65
C GLU A 198 -14.03 -24.25 7.97
N LYS A 199 -13.91 -24.82 9.18
CA LYS A 199 -12.75 -25.58 9.65
C LYS A 199 -11.44 -24.79 9.64
N LEU A 200 -11.53 -23.45 9.79
CA LEU A 200 -10.37 -22.58 9.86
C LEU A 200 -9.85 -22.54 11.30
N GLU A 201 -8.74 -23.20 11.53
CA GLU A 201 -8.07 -23.25 12.83
C GLU A 201 -7.55 -21.87 13.24
N PRO A 202 -7.50 -21.56 14.55
CA PRO A 202 -6.84 -20.36 15.06
C PRO A 202 -5.41 -20.22 14.53
N TYR A 203 -5.00 -18.97 14.32
CA TYR A 203 -3.67 -18.68 13.81
C TYR A 203 -3.12 -17.37 14.38
N ALA A 204 -1.95 -17.45 15.01
CA ALA A 204 -1.18 -16.29 15.45
C ALA A 204 -0.23 -15.86 14.32
N VAL A 205 -0.31 -14.61 13.90
CA VAL A 205 0.60 -14.03 12.90
C VAL A 205 1.99 -13.88 13.53
N PRO A 206 3.06 -14.45 12.93
CA PRO A 206 4.38 -14.40 13.58
C PRO A 206 5.02 -13.01 13.52
N MET A 207 4.88 -12.30 12.38
CA MET A 207 5.61 -11.05 12.10
C MET A 207 4.79 -10.08 11.26
N ALA A 208 4.78 -8.83 11.70
CA ALA A 208 4.15 -7.72 10.98
C ALA A 208 5.18 -6.66 10.55
N TYR A 209 4.96 -6.13 9.36
CA TYR A 209 5.67 -4.99 8.78
C TYR A 209 4.67 -3.90 8.47
N PHE A 210 4.78 -2.78 9.16
CA PHE A 210 3.88 -1.64 8.98
C PHE A 210 4.52 -0.59 8.09
N TYR A 211 3.89 -0.32 6.95
CA TYR A 211 4.29 0.75 6.03
C TYR A 211 3.59 2.07 6.39
N TYR A 212 4.04 3.18 5.81
CA TYR A 212 3.64 4.54 6.19
C TYR A 212 3.89 4.84 7.68
N SER A 213 4.87 4.17 8.27
CA SER A 213 5.23 4.36 9.66
C SER A 213 5.97 5.67 9.87
N GLN A 214 5.64 6.36 10.95
CA GLN A 214 6.40 7.52 11.44
C GLN A 214 7.59 7.13 12.34
N GLU A 215 7.72 5.85 12.65
CA GLU A 215 8.78 5.30 13.49
C GLU A 215 9.35 4.01 12.85
N PRO A 216 9.83 4.09 11.58
CA PRO A 216 10.36 2.92 10.92
C PRO A 216 11.65 2.45 11.59
N ASN A 217 11.80 1.14 11.74
CA ASN A 217 12.97 0.50 12.33
C ASN A 217 13.60 -0.56 11.42
N TYR A 218 13.14 -0.62 10.17
CA TYR A 218 13.56 -1.59 9.19
C TYR A 218 13.54 -0.99 7.78
N GLU A 219 14.55 -1.31 6.97
CA GLU A 219 14.60 -0.89 5.58
C GLU A 219 14.99 -2.04 4.65
N VAL A 220 14.42 -2.01 3.44
CA VAL A 220 14.76 -2.90 2.33
C VAL A 220 15.41 -2.05 1.23
N ASP A 221 16.62 -2.43 0.83
CA ASP A 221 17.31 -1.80 -0.30
C ASP A 221 16.71 -2.32 -1.62
N ILE A 222 16.24 -1.39 -2.45
CA ILE A 222 15.65 -1.68 -3.76
C ILE A 222 16.37 -0.94 -4.89
N THR A 223 17.60 -0.48 -4.65
CA THR A 223 18.38 0.34 -5.60
C THR A 223 18.53 -0.33 -6.95
N ASP A 224 18.81 -1.64 -6.95
CA ASP A 224 19.02 -2.48 -8.13
C ASP A 224 17.74 -2.77 -8.94
N ILE A 225 16.58 -2.61 -8.32
CA ILE A 225 15.27 -2.89 -8.91
C ILE A 225 14.34 -1.68 -8.88
N TYR A 226 14.87 -0.47 -8.71
CA TYR A 226 14.09 0.75 -8.63
C TYR A 226 13.14 0.95 -9.82
N ASP A 227 13.54 0.55 -11.02
CA ASP A 227 12.71 0.64 -12.21
C ASP A 227 11.43 -0.20 -12.13
N VAL A 228 11.45 -1.31 -11.39
CA VAL A 228 10.24 -2.11 -11.12
C VAL A 228 9.24 -1.31 -10.29
N LYS A 229 9.72 -0.61 -9.25
CA LYS A 229 8.87 0.29 -8.46
C LYS A 229 8.26 1.39 -9.31
N VAL A 230 9.09 2.07 -10.12
CA VAL A 230 8.60 3.13 -11.02
C VAL A 230 7.53 2.59 -11.97
N LYS A 231 7.76 1.43 -12.60
CA LYS A 231 6.81 0.80 -13.52
C LYS A 231 5.49 0.44 -12.83
N SER A 232 5.57 -0.10 -11.63
CA SER A 232 4.40 -0.49 -10.85
C SER A 232 3.56 0.74 -10.47
N VAL A 233 4.19 1.76 -9.88
CA VAL A 233 3.48 2.98 -9.49
C VAL A 233 2.93 3.74 -10.70
N ALA A 234 3.66 3.78 -11.82
CA ALA A 234 3.21 4.43 -13.05
C ALA A 234 1.96 3.79 -13.68
N ALA A 235 1.63 2.55 -13.32
CA ALA A 235 0.42 1.90 -13.79
C ALA A 235 -0.86 2.53 -13.22
N HIS A 236 -0.78 3.25 -12.09
CA HIS A 236 -1.90 3.97 -11.48
C HIS A 236 -2.12 5.34 -12.13
N VAL A 237 -2.32 5.36 -13.43
CA VAL A 237 -2.37 6.57 -14.26
C VAL A 237 -3.41 7.57 -13.78
N SER A 238 -4.58 7.11 -13.33
CA SER A 238 -5.68 7.96 -12.85
C SER A 238 -5.34 8.75 -11.57
N GLN A 239 -4.28 8.37 -10.85
CA GLN A 239 -3.83 9.05 -9.64
C GLN A 239 -2.98 10.30 -9.93
N PHE A 240 -2.47 10.44 -11.17
CA PHE A 240 -1.53 11.51 -11.54
C PHE A 240 -2.14 12.52 -12.49
N GLU A 241 -1.63 13.75 -12.45
CA GLU A 241 -1.94 14.74 -13.50
C GLU A 241 -1.21 14.38 -14.82
N PRO A 242 -1.82 14.61 -15.99
CA PRO A 242 -3.12 15.29 -16.16
C PRO A 242 -4.34 14.36 -16.00
N SER A 243 -4.18 13.03 -15.88
CA SER A 243 -5.27 12.07 -15.90
C SER A 243 -6.22 12.19 -14.70
N ASN A 244 -5.74 12.68 -13.55
CA ASN A 244 -6.61 12.95 -12.41
C ASN A 244 -7.62 14.08 -12.69
N SER A 245 -7.22 15.11 -13.47
CA SER A 245 -8.07 16.23 -13.84
C SER A 245 -8.91 15.97 -15.09
N LYS A 246 -8.40 15.18 -16.04
CA LYS A 246 -9.10 14.70 -17.23
C LYS A 246 -8.52 13.35 -17.64
N TYR A 247 -9.27 12.32 -17.40
CA TYR A 247 -8.77 10.96 -17.56
C TYR A 247 -8.32 10.64 -18.98
N THR A 248 -7.08 10.18 -19.06
CA THR A 248 -6.48 9.51 -20.22
C THR A 248 -5.78 8.24 -19.75
N PRO A 249 -5.82 7.13 -20.53
CA PRO A 249 -5.27 5.85 -20.07
C PRO A 249 -3.74 5.79 -20.08
N ASP A 250 -3.09 6.76 -20.74
CA ASP A 250 -1.63 6.78 -20.92
C ASP A 250 -1.00 7.87 -20.07
N MET A 251 0.08 7.54 -19.39
CA MET A 251 0.90 8.50 -18.67
C MET A 251 1.87 9.18 -19.66
N PRO A 252 1.82 10.52 -19.80
CA PRO A 252 2.78 11.22 -20.64
C PRO A 252 4.22 11.03 -20.15
N GLU A 253 5.20 11.00 -21.08
CA GLU A 253 6.61 10.79 -20.74
C GLU A 253 7.14 11.81 -19.72
N ALA A 254 6.72 13.07 -19.84
CA ALA A 254 7.08 14.11 -18.88
C ALA A 254 6.58 13.78 -17.46
N ALA A 255 5.32 13.32 -17.32
CA ALA A 255 4.75 12.91 -16.03
C ALA A 255 5.44 11.68 -15.47
N LEU A 256 5.83 10.72 -16.31
CA LEU A 256 6.60 9.54 -15.90
C LEU A 256 7.99 9.93 -15.37
N ASN A 257 8.66 10.89 -16.02
CA ASN A 257 9.97 11.38 -15.57
C ASN A 257 9.85 12.10 -14.22
N GLU A 258 8.84 12.96 -14.04
CA GLU A 258 8.57 13.61 -12.76
C GLU A 258 8.25 12.60 -11.66
N LEU A 259 7.44 11.59 -11.96
CA LEU A 259 7.14 10.49 -11.04
C LEU A 259 8.42 9.77 -10.61
N ARG A 260 9.27 9.40 -11.57
CA ARG A 260 10.54 8.73 -11.31
C ARG A 260 11.43 9.55 -10.37
N GLU A 261 11.62 10.84 -10.67
CA GLU A 261 12.44 11.73 -9.84
C GLU A 261 11.86 11.90 -8.44
N GLY A 262 10.56 12.09 -8.34
CA GLY A 262 9.89 12.27 -7.08
C GLY A 262 9.91 11.03 -6.19
N LEU A 263 9.65 9.84 -6.75
CA LEU A 263 9.78 8.58 -6.02
C LEU A 263 11.22 8.40 -5.52
N ARG A 264 12.22 8.69 -6.38
CA ARG A 264 13.62 8.61 -5.97
C ARG A 264 13.91 9.53 -4.81
N LYS A 265 13.53 10.80 -4.91
CA LYS A 265 13.71 11.80 -3.84
C LYS A 265 13.03 11.39 -2.53
N ALA A 266 11.84 10.78 -2.61
CA ALA A 266 11.08 10.34 -1.44
C ALA A 266 11.69 9.08 -0.76
N THR A 267 12.43 8.25 -1.51
CA THR A 267 12.93 6.96 -1.04
C THR A 267 14.45 6.90 -0.90
N GLU A 268 15.19 7.91 -1.37
CA GLU A 268 16.65 7.92 -1.27
C GLU A 268 17.15 8.09 0.17
N SER A 269 18.14 7.28 0.52
CA SER A 269 18.83 7.32 1.80
C SER A 269 20.29 6.93 1.60
N ASN A 270 21.22 7.87 1.85
CA ASN A 270 22.67 7.62 1.74
C ASN A 270 23.08 7.00 0.38
N GLY A 271 22.53 7.52 -0.72
CA GLY A 271 22.80 7.05 -2.08
C GLY A 271 22.12 5.74 -2.47
N ARG A 272 21.30 5.16 -1.60
CA ARG A 272 20.47 3.98 -1.87
C ARG A 272 19.00 4.38 -2.00
N VAL A 273 18.24 3.61 -2.73
CA VAL A 273 16.78 3.68 -2.76
C VAL A 273 16.22 2.61 -1.84
N VAL A 274 15.47 3.01 -0.81
CA VAL A 274 15.01 2.11 0.25
C VAL A 274 13.52 2.22 0.49
N GLU A 275 12.91 1.12 0.90
CA GLU A 275 11.53 1.06 1.42
C GLU A 275 11.59 0.78 2.92
N ARG A 276 10.76 1.49 3.70
CA ARG A 276 10.87 1.49 5.16
C ARG A 276 9.62 1.02 5.85
N PHE A 277 9.84 0.29 6.94
CA PHE A 277 8.79 -0.35 7.72
C PHE A 277 9.07 -0.22 9.22
N ARG A 278 8.01 -0.24 10.01
CA ARG A 278 8.10 -0.61 11.40
C ARG A 278 7.86 -2.12 11.51
N ARG A 279 8.93 -2.86 11.82
CA ARG A 279 8.91 -4.32 11.99
C ARG A 279 8.68 -4.65 13.45
N GLN A 280 7.73 -5.53 13.73
CA GLN A 280 7.53 -6.09 15.08
C GLN A 280 6.88 -7.47 15.00
N PRO A 281 7.05 -8.34 16.03
CA PRO A 281 6.16 -9.49 16.21
C PRO A 281 4.72 -9.00 16.22
N ALA A 282 3.81 -9.73 15.58
CA ALA A 282 2.40 -9.39 15.67
C ALA A 282 1.91 -9.59 17.10
N PRO A 283 1.04 -8.71 17.61
CA PRO A 283 0.59 -8.72 18.99
C PRO A 283 -0.31 -9.89 19.30
#